data_82b1660a91697c291106347502bfd665
#
_entry.id   82b1660a91697c291106347502bfd665
#
_cell.length_a   1.000
_cell.length_b   1.000
_cell.length_c   1.000
_cell.angle_alpha   90.00
_cell.angle_beta   90.00
_cell.angle_gamma   90.00
#
_symmetry.space_group_name_H-M   'P 1'
#
loop_
_entity.id
_entity.type
_entity.pdbx_description
1 polymer ?
#
loop_
_entity_poly.entity_id
_entity_poly.type
_entity_poly.pdbx_seq_one_letter_code
_entity_poly.pdbx_strand_id
1 'polypeptide(L)'
;MAEMSEPVRRQLFNGAFPVYSYLYSLRPFRRMNGVKSEQIEEFVAAVAGQKLSVRDIEQLAQGYFRGPESLREEIRQGNLALPLDRMKKMAANPRECSEWERILLNDLELTQNYMQRVMGKSRDERLKSRAFHAQCHLLTAGILSRARAFFHALRQLHDRNGQA
;
A
#
# COMPACT_ATOMS: atom_id res chain seq x y z
N MET A 1 20.25 8.02 8.39
CA MET A 1 19.80 9.38 8.74
C MET A 1 19.67 10.30 7.51
N ALA A 2 20.49 10.14 6.48
CA ALA A 2 20.39 10.94 5.24
C ALA A 2 19.12 10.71 4.37
N GLU A 3 18.27 9.78 4.76
CA GLU A 3 17.10 9.37 3.99
C GLU A 3 15.77 9.96 4.50
N MET A 4 15.82 10.77 5.54
CA MET A 4 14.62 11.31 6.18
C MET A 4 14.49 12.79 5.86
N SER A 5 13.34 13.20 5.34
CA SER A 5 13.09 14.61 5.05
C SER A 5 13.02 15.46 6.34
N GLU A 6 13.31 16.73 6.22
CA GLU A 6 13.31 17.65 7.36
C GLU A 6 11.94 17.76 8.06
N PRO A 7 10.80 17.83 7.34
CA PRO A 7 9.48 17.83 7.98
C PRO A 7 9.23 16.60 8.84
N VAL A 8 9.57 15.41 8.33
CA VAL A 8 9.41 14.14 9.06
C VAL A 8 10.32 14.10 10.28
N ARG A 9 11.58 14.51 10.13
CA ARG A 9 12.55 14.58 11.23
C ARG A 9 12.04 15.46 12.36
N ARG A 10 11.48 16.62 12.04
CA ARG A 10 10.90 17.54 13.02
C ARG A 10 9.76 16.92 13.82
N GLN A 11 8.85 16.19 13.16
CA GLN A 11 7.74 15.51 13.82
C GLN A 11 8.22 14.39 14.77
N LEU A 12 9.28 13.69 14.40
CA LEU A 12 9.89 12.67 15.26
C LEU A 12 10.59 13.29 16.49
N PHE A 13 11.36 14.36 16.30
CA PHE A 13 12.06 15.03 17.40
C PHE A 13 11.12 15.72 18.39
N ASN A 14 10.00 16.24 17.92
CA ASN A 14 8.98 16.85 18.78
C ASN A 14 8.10 15.81 19.50
N GLY A 15 8.30 14.51 19.23
CA GLY A 15 7.49 13.45 19.81
C GLY A 15 6.05 13.37 19.27
N ALA A 16 5.73 14.13 18.24
CA ALA A 16 4.41 14.13 17.61
C ALA A 16 4.13 12.85 16.79
N PHE A 17 5.18 12.17 16.37
CA PHE A 17 5.09 10.88 15.68
C PHE A 17 6.08 9.88 16.28
N PRO A 18 5.66 8.64 16.62
CA PRO A 18 6.53 7.65 17.23
C PRO A 18 7.66 7.20 16.29
N VAL A 19 8.90 7.25 16.78
CA VAL A 19 10.09 6.82 16.04
C VAL A 19 9.97 5.33 15.62
N TYR A 20 9.43 4.51 16.50
CA TYR A 20 9.18 3.09 16.22
C TYR A 20 8.29 2.90 14.97
N SER A 21 7.17 3.63 14.91
CA SER A 21 6.25 3.56 13.76
C SER A 21 6.91 4.01 12.47
N TYR A 22 7.78 5.02 12.51
CA TYR A 22 8.53 5.43 11.34
C TYR A 22 9.47 4.32 10.85
N LEU A 23 10.25 3.74 11.74
CA LEU A 23 11.25 2.73 11.38
C LEU A 23 10.65 1.41 10.90
N TYR A 24 9.60 0.95 11.56
CA TYR A 24 9.05 -0.38 11.32
C TYR A 24 7.79 -0.39 10.45
N SER A 25 6.98 0.66 10.50
CA SER A 25 5.75 0.74 9.70
C SER A 25 5.90 1.53 8.41
N LEU A 26 6.61 2.66 8.40
CA LEU A 26 6.72 3.54 7.23
C LEU A 26 7.94 3.27 6.35
N ARG A 27 9.08 2.99 6.94
CA ARG A 27 10.31 2.74 6.19
C ARG A 27 10.20 1.61 5.16
N PRO A 28 9.46 0.50 5.40
CA PRO A 28 9.23 -0.52 4.39
C PRO A 28 8.51 0.02 3.16
N PHE A 29 7.53 0.92 3.30
CA PHE A 29 6.83 1.53 2.17
C PHE A 29 7.72 2.41 1.32
N ARG A 30 8.71 3.09 1.91
CA ARG A 30 9.69 3.87 1.17
C ARG A 30 10.53 3.04 0.21
N ARG A 31 10.76 1.77 0.54
CA ARG A 31 11.48 0.82 -0.32
C ARG A 31 10.59 0.22 -1.41
N MET A 32 9.29 0.42 -1.31
CA MET A 32 8.36 0.00 -2.36
C MET A 32 8.43 0.96 -3.55
N ASN A 33 8.58 0.39 -4.72
CA ASN A 33 8.57 1.17 -5.96
C ASN A 33 7.19 1.85 -6.13
N GLY A 34 7.19 3.16 -6.32
CA GLY A 34 5.98 3.97 -6.50
C GLY A 34 5.57 4.83 -5.32
N VAL A 35 6.16 4.62 -4.12
CA VAL A 35 5.93 5.49 -2.97
C VAL A 35 6.99 6.60 -2.96
N LYS A 36 6.53 7.84 -3.09
CA LYS A 36 7.39 9.04 -3.07
C LYS A 36 7.59 9.53 -1.64
N SER A 37 8.71 10.23 -1.40
CA SER A 37 9.01 10.84 -0.10
C SER A 37 7.92 11.81 0.34
N GLU A 38 7.33 12.57 -0.58
CA GLU A 38 6.25 13.51 -0.33
C GLU A 38 5.01 12.82 0.23
N GLN A 39 4.70 11.60 -0.23
CA GLN A 39 3.57 10.82 0.29
C GLN A 39 3.77 10.38 1.73
N ILE A 40 5.01 10.06 2.11
CA ILE A 40 5.35 9.75 3.51
C ILE A 40 5.25 11.00 4.38
N GLU A 41 5.70 12.15 3.89
CA GLU A 41 5.57 13.43 4.57
C GLU A 41 4.10 13.79 4.82
N GLU A 42 3.26 13.68 3.80
CA GLU A 42 1.81 13.91 3.90
C GLU A 42 1.16 12.98 4.92
N PHE A 43 1.50 11.70 4.91
CA PHE A 43 0.99 10.73 5.88
C PHE A 43 1.42 11.08 7.30
N VAL A 44 2.70 11.35 7.54
CA VAL A 44 3.21 11.73 8.86
C VAL A 44 2.55 13.02 9.34
N ALA A 45 2.38 14.01 8.47
CA ALA A 45 1.71 15.27 8.82
C ALA A 45 0.24 15.05 9.21
N ALA A 46 -0.48 14.16 8.51
CA ALA A 46 -1.88 13.86 8.78
C ALA A 46 -2.07 13.13 10.12
N VAL A 47 -1.13 12.27 10.51
CA VAL A 47 -1.22 11.38 11.67
C VAL A 47 -0.53 11.96 12.91
N ALA A 48 0.43 12.85 12.74
CA ALA A 48 1.20 13.44 13.85
C ALA A 48 0.29 14.17 14.87
N GLY A 49 0.56 13.96 16.15
CA GLY A 49 -0.20 14.60 17.24
C GLY A 49 -1.58 14.02 17.54
N GLN A 50 -2.02 12.97 16.82
CA GLN A 50 -3.36 12.38 16.97
C GLN A 50 -3.48 11.35 18.10
N LYS A 51 -2.44 11.14 18.90
CA LYS A 51 -2.42 10.16 20.02
C LYS A 51 -2.86 8.75 19.63
N LEU A 52 -2.41 8.30 18.48
CA LEU A 52 -2.71 6.96 17.96
C LEU A 52 -1.74 5.92 18.53
N SER A 53 -2.22 4.69 18.70
CA SER A 53 -1.35 3.57 19.00
C SER A 53 -0.46 3.20 17.81
N VAL A 54 0.67 2.53 18.06
CA VAL A 54 1.55 2.02 17.00
C VAL A 54 0.76 1.16 16.00
N ARG A 55 -0.17 0.34 16.50
CA ARG A 55 -1.02 -0.52 15.69
C ARG A 55 -2.00 0.27 14.81
N ASP A 56 -2.57 1.34 15.34
CA ASP A 56 -3.45 2.23 14.55
C ASP A 56 -2.69 2.91 13.42
N ILE A 57 -1.47 3.39 13.70
CA ILE A 57 -0.58 4.00 12.70
C ILE A 57 -0.22 2.98 11.62
N GLU A 58 0.09 1.75 11.99
CA GLU A 58 0.39 0.68 11.04
C GLU A 58 -0.81 0.38 10.12
N GLN A 59 -2.01 0.27 10.67
CA GLN A 59 -3.22 0.06 9.89
C GLN A 59 -3.52 1.24 8.95
N LEU A 60 -3.39 2.47 9.43
CA LEU A 60 -3.55 3.67 8.59
C LEU A 60 -2.51 3.72 7.47
N ALA A 61 -1.26 3.35 7.75
CA ALA A 61 -0.21 3.28 6.73
C ALA A 61 -0.54 2.24 5.65
N GLN A 62 -1.03 1.07 6.03
CA GLN A 62 -1.50 0.07 5.07
C GLN A 62 -2.62 0.62 4.19
N GLY A 63 -3.62 1.26 4.77
CA GLY A 63 -4.71 1.89 4.00
C GLY A 63 -4.26 3.04 3.12
N TYR A 64 -3.35 3.87 3.57
CA TYR A 64 -2.83 5.02 2.83
C TYR A 64 -1.98 4.62 1.62
N PHE A 65 -1.05 3.69 1.80
CA PHE A 65 -0.09 3.31 0.76
C PHE A 65 -0.58 2.19 -0.16
N ARG A 66 -1.51 1.37 0.28
CA ARG A 66 -2.04 0.22 -0.46
C ARG A 66 -3.52 0.29 -0.77
N GLY A 67 -4.25 1.16 -0.11
CA GLY A 67 -5.70 1.30 -0.28
C GLY A 67 -6.08 2.19 -1.47
N PRO A 68 -7.40 2.34 -1.70
CA PRO A 68 -7.93 3.20 -2.76
C PRO A 68 -7.68 4.68 -2.48
N GLU A 69 -7.70 5.49 -3.53
CA GLU A 69 -7.47 6.94 -3.44
C GLU A 69 -8.48 7.65 -2.52
N SER A 70 -9.73 7.19 -2.48
CA SER A 70 -10.75 7.73 -1.58
C SER A 70 -10.36 7.60 -0.11
N LEU A 71 -9.81 6.45 0.29
CA LEU A 71 -9.32 6.21 1.64
C LEU A 71 -8.09 7.08 1.95
N ARG A 72 -7.18 7.22 0.99
CA ARG A 72 -6.01 8.08 1.10
C ARG A 72 -6.41 9.53 1.33
N GLU A 73 -7.39 10.02 0.61
CA GLU A 73 -7.92 11.38 0.74
C GLU A 73 -8.56 11.62 2.12
N GLU A 74 -9.35 10.67 2.62
CA GLU A 74 -9.92 10.74 3.98
C GLU A 74 -8.83 10.85 5.06
N ILE A 75 -7.77 10.05 4.94
CA ILE A 75 -6.60 10.10 5.85
C ILE A 75 -5.88 11.44 5.73
N ARG A 76 -5.65 11.91 4.51
CA ARG A 76 -4.99 13.18 4.23
C ARG A 76 -5.73 14.37 4.84
N GLN A 77 -7.05 14.33 4.86
CA GLN A 77 -7.90 15.36 5.48
C GLN A 77 -7.94 15.28 7.01
N GLY A 78 -7.29 14.28 7.61
CA GLY A 78 -7.28 14.08 9.06
C GLY A 78 -8.50 13.35 9.61
N ASN A 79 -9.37 12.82 8.77
CA ASN A 79 -10.50 11.97 9.17
C ASN A 79 -10.01 10.53 9.41
N LEU A 80 -9.50 10.27 10.61
CA LEU A 80 -8.84 8.99 10.93
C LEU A 80 -9.76 7.97 11.58
N ALA A 81 -10.79 8.41 12.28
CA ALA A 81 -11.67 7.53 13.06
C ALA A 81 -12.47 6.55 12.17
N LEU A 82 -13.10 7.03 11.11
CA LEU A 82 -13.87 6.20 10.18
C LEU A 82 -13.01 5.20 9.40
N PRO A 83 -11.88 5.63 8.78
CA PRO A 83 -10.96 4.70 8.13
C PRO A 83 -10.44 3.63 9.08
N LEU A 84 -10.05 3.98 10.30
CA LEU A 84 -9.60 3.02 11.30
C LEU A 84 -10.67 2.02 11.69
N ASP A 85 -11.90 2.46 11.93
CA ASP A 85 -13.01 1.59 12.27
C ASP A 85 -13.33 0.61 11.14
N ARG A 86 -13.36 1.10 9.90
CA ARG A 86 -13.53 0.23 8.71
C ARG A 86 -12.41 -0.81 8.61
N MET A 87 -11.16 -0.41 8.76
CA MET A 87 -10.02 -1.31 8.67
C MET A 87 -9.98 -2.33 9.81
N LYS A 88 -10.35 -1.92 11.02
CA LYS A 88 -10.49 -2.84 12.16
C LYS A 88 -11.59 -3.88 11.95
N LYS A 89 -12.71 -3.49 11.36
CA LYS A 89 -13.78 -4.41 10.98
C LYS A 89 -13.36 -5.34 9.85
N MET A 90 -12.61 -4.84 8.86
CA MET A 90 -12.07 -5.64 7.76
C MET A 90 -10.94 -6.57 8.20
N ALA A 91 -10.13 -6.16 9.18
CA ALA A 91 -9.08 -6.98 9.80
C ALA A 91 -9.63 -7.92 10.89
N ALA A 92 -10.96 -7.95 11.08
CA ALA A 92 -11.61 -8.75 12.10
C ALA A 92 -11.26 -10.24 11.94
N ASN A 93 -10.55 -10.72 12.92
CA ASN A 93 -10.26 -12.12 13.20
C ASN A 93 -9.81 -13.00 12.02
N PRO A 94 -8.49 -13.24 11.86
CA PRO A 94 -7.98 -14.27 10.93
C PRO A 94 -8.56 -15.68 11.22
N ARG A 95 -9.22 -15.88 12.36
CA ARG A 95 -9.88 -17.12 12.73
C ARG A 95 -11.26 -17.30 12.11
N GLU A 96 -11.87 -16.22 11.60
CA GLU A 96 -13.19 -16.27 10.96
C GLU A 96 -13.13 -16.57 9.47
N CYS A 97 -11.95 -16.43 8.85
CA CYS A 97 -11.75 -16.77 7.44
C CYS A 97 -11.46 -18.26 7.28
N SER A 98 -12.10 -18.87 6.29
CA SER A 98 -11.75 -20.23 5.85
C SER A 98 -10.33 -20.27 5.28
N GLU A 99 -9.77 -21.48 5.18
CA GLU A 99 -8.45 -21.66 4.58
C GLU A 99 -8.38 -21.13 3.14
N TRP A 100 -9.41 -21.37 2.34
CA TRP A 100 -9.51 -20.88 0.96
C TRP A 100 -9.60 -19.35 0.88
N GLU A 101 -10.33 -18.73 1.78
CA GLU A 101 -10.40 -17.28 1.86
C GLU A 101 -9.04 -16.67 2.22
N ARG A 102 -8.30 -17.28 3.14
CA ARG A 102 -6.94 -16.84 3.47
C ARG A 102 -5.96 -16.99 2.30
N ILE A 103 -6.06 -18.08 1.54
CA ILE A 103 -5.25 -18.28 0.33
C ILE A 103 -5.55 -17.18 -0.68
N LEU A 104 -6.82 -16.90 -0.95
CA LEU A 104 -7.21 -15.84 -1.89
C LEU A 104 -6.74 -14.45 -1.43
N LEU A 105 -6.88 -14.14 -0.14
CA LEU A 105 -6.39 -12.86 0.40
C LEU A 105 -4.87 -12.72 0.23
N ASN A 106 -4.13 -13.78 0.49
CA ASN A 106 -2.69 -13.80 0.27
C ASN A 106 -2.33 -13.60 -1.21
N ASP A 107 -3.04 -14.27 -2.12
CA ASP A 107 -2.82 -14.13 -3.56
C ASP A 107 -3.13 -12.70 -4.04
N LEU A 108 -4.17 -12.08 -3.51
CA LEU A 108 -4.51 -10.68 -3.81
C LEU A 108 -3.41 -9.72 -3.31
N GLU A 109 -2.89 -9.94 -2.12
CA GLU A 109 -1.78 -9.15 -1.57
C GLU A 109 -0.52 -9.31 -2.42
N LEU A 110 -0.15 -10.53 -2.78
CA LEU A 110 0.99 -10.82 -3.65
C LEU A 110 0.82 -10.17 -5.03
N THR A 111 -0.37 -10.26 -5.61
CA THR A 111 -0.70 -9.64 -6.89
C THR A 111 -0.49 -8.12 -6.83
N GLN A 112 -1.02 -7.46 -5.81
CA GLN A 112 -0.85 -6.03 -5.60
C GLN A 112 0.63 -5.64 -5.47
N ASN A 113 1.40 -6.40 -4.71
CA ASN A 113 2.82 -6.17 -4.53
C ASN A 113 3.60 -6.32 -5.84
N TYR A 114 3.30 -7.36 -6.64
CA TYR A 114 3.94 -7.57 -7.95
C TYR A 114 3.56 -6.49 -8.95
N MET A 115 2.30 -6.05 -9.00
CA MET A 115 1.87 -4.94 -9.85
C MET A 115 2.68 -3.67 -9.55
N GLN A 116 2.82 -3.30 -8.28
CA GLN A 116 3.61 -2.14 -7.88
C GLN A 116 5.09 -2.28 -8.27
N ARG A 117 5.67 -3.46 -8.07
CA ARG A 117 7.07 -3.74 -8.44
C ARG A 117 7.30 -3.62 -9.94
N VAL A 118 6.38 -4.14 -10.74
CA VAL A 118 6.45 -4.03 -12.21
C VAL A 118 6.32 -2.58 -12.66
N MET A 119 5.34 -1.85 -12.15
CA MET A 119 5.15 -0.44 -12.49
C MET A 119 6.36 0.42 -12.11
N GLY A 120 6.95 0.17 -10.93
CA GLY A 120 8.12 0.91 -10.48
C GLY A 120 9.38 0.65 -11.31
N LYS A 121 9.54 -0.57 -11.83
CA LYS A 121 10.72 -0.95 -12.62
C LYS A 121 10.55 -0.72 -14.12
N SER A 122 9.33 -0.60 -14.63
CA SER A 122 9.03 -0.55 -16.06
C SER A 122 9.66 0.64 -16.81
N ARG A 123 9.97 1.72 -16.09
CA ARG A 123 10.56 2.94 -16.64
C ARG A 123 12.05 3.10 -16.36
N ASP A 124 12.71 2.04 -15.88
CA ASP A 124 14.13 2.09 -15.56
C ASP A 124 14.97 2.19 -16.84
N GLU A 125 15.84 3.19 -16.92
CA GLU A 125 16.71 3.45 -18.07
C GLU A 125 17.77 2.37 -18.31
N ARG A 126 17.99 1.49 -17.34
CA ARG A 126 18.93 0.35 -17.45
C ARG A 126 18.36 -0.81 -18.25
N LEU A 127 17.06 -0.81 -18.60
CA LEU A 127 16.40 -1.87 -19.36
C LEU A 127 16.67 -1.73 -20.87
N LYS A 128 17.90 -2.08 -21.31
CA LYS A 128 18.37 -1.84 -22.70
C LYS A 128 18.79 -3.10 -23.45
N SER A 129 18.92 -4.26 -22.78
CA SER A 129 19.43 -5.43 -23.46
C SER A 129 18.40 -6.02 -24.45
N ARG A 130 18.89 -6.47 -25.61
CA ARG A 130 18.05 -7.08 -26.65
C ARG A 130 17.36 -8.35 -26.16
N ALA A 131 18.06 -9.16 -25.38
CA ALA A 131 17.50 -10.36 -24.75
C ALA A 131 16.36 -10.03 -23.78
N PHE A 132 16.53 -8.98 -22.97
CA PHE A 132 15.46 -8.50 -22.08
C PHE A 132 14.23 -8.07 -22.88
N HIS A 133 14.39 -7.28 -23.94
CA HIS A 133 13.25 -6.81 -24.73
C HIS A 133 12.46 -7.95 -25.35
N ALA A 134 13.12 -8.99 -25.86
CA ALA A 134 12.46 -10.16 -26.44
C ALA A 134 11.63 -10.92 -25.38
N GLN A 135 12.22 -11.22 -24.23
CA GLN A 135 11.51 -11.90 -23.13
C GLN A 135 10.41 -11.04 -22.53
N CYS A 136 10.68 -9.76 -22.33
CA CYS A 136 9.69 -8.81 -21.81
C CYS A 136 8.47 -8.75 -22.72
N HIS A 137 8.66 -8.70 -24.02
CA HIS A 137 7.57 -8.69 -25.00
C HIS A 137 6.66 -9.94 -24.87
N LEU A 138 7.25 -11.13 -24.75
CA LEU A 138 6.49 -12.38 -24.57
C LEU A 138 5.71 -12.40 -23.26
N LEU A 139 6.35 -12.03 -22.15
CA LEU A 139 5.71 -12.05 -20.83
C LEU A 139 4.59 -11.00 -20.72
N THR A 140 4.83 -9.80 -21.22
CA THR A 140 3.81 -8.75 -21.22
C THR A 140 2.63 -9.09 -22.13
N ALA A 141 2.88 -9.69 -23.29
CA ALA A 141 1.80 -10.19 -24.16
C ALA A 141 0.94 -11.23 -23.45
N GLY A 142 1.56 -12.18 -22.72
CA GLY A 142 0.84 -13.16 -21.91
C GLY A 142 0.00 -12.54 -20.79
N ILE A 143 0.52 -11.52 -20.12
CA ILE A 143 -0.23 -10.77 -19.10
C ILE A 143 -1.40 -10.01 -19.73
N LEU A 144 -1.14 -9.28 -20.80
CA LEU A 144 -2.17 -8.48 -21.49
C LEU A 144 -3.30 -9.35 -22.05
N SER A 145 -3.00 -10.55 -22.57
CA SER A 145 -4.02 -11.47 -23.05
C SER A 145 -5.00 -11.93 -21.97
N ARG A 146 -4.55 -11.97 -20.70
CA ARG A 146 -5.36 -12.35 -19.54
C ARG A 146 -5.93 -11.16 -18.76
N ALA A 147 -5.46 -9.95 -19.05
CA ALA A 147 -5.77 -8.76 -18.25
C ALA A 147 -7.28 -8.48 -18.20
N ARG A 148 -7.99 -8.61 -19.32
CA ARG A 148 -9.44 -8.34 -19.36
C ARG A 148 -10.22 -9.29 -18.48
N ALA A 149 -9.97 -10.61 -18.58
CA ALA A 149 -10.60 -11.62 -17.75
C ALA A 149 -10.26 -11.44 -16.28
N PHE A 150 -9.01 -11.10 -15.99
CA PHE A 150 -8.54 -10.83 -14.64
C PHE A 150 -9.24 -9.60 -14.02
N PHE A 151 -9.32 -8.50 -14.73
CA PHE A 151 -10.03 -7.30 -14.27
C PHE A 151 -11.52 -7.57 -14.05
N HIS A 152 -12.14 -8.35 -14.92
CA HIS A 152 -13.54 -8.72 -14.75
C HIS A 152 -13.75 -9.53 -13.46
N ALA A 153 -12.91 -10.53 -13.22
CA ALA A 153 -12.96 -11.34 -12.00
C ALA A 153 -12.72 -10.49 -10.74
N LEU A 154 -11.73 -9.60 -10.76
CA LEU A 154 -11.47 -8.68 -9.65
C LEU A 154 -12.65 -7.75 -9.38
N ARG A 155 -13.26 -7.20 -10.42
CA ARG A 155 -14.42 -6.31 -10.27
C ARG A 155 -15.61 -7.06 -9.65
N GLN A 156 -15.90 -8.26 -10.12
CA GLN A 156 -16.94 -9.09 -9.53
C GLN A 156 -16.66 -9.41 -8.05
N LEU A 157 -15.42 -9.73 -7.72
CA LEU A 157 -15.02 -10.00 -6.35
C LEU A 157 -15.17 -8.76 -5.46
N HIS A 158 -14.71 -7.61 -5.94
CA HIS A 158 -14.82 -6.32 -5.26
C HIS A 158 -16.29 -5.96 -5.00
N ASP A 159 -17.13 -6.05 -6.02
CA ASP A 159 -18.54 -5.63 -5.92
C ASP A 159 -19.33 -6.53 -4.96
N ARG A 160 -19.06 -7.84 -4.96
CA ARG A 160 -19.68 -8.76 -4.00
C ARG A 160 -19.29 -8.47 -2.55
N ASN A 161 -18.05 -8.09 -2.31
CA ASN A 161 -17.55 -7.84 -0.97
C ASN A 161 -17.80 -6.41 -0.47
N GLY A 162 -18.03 -5.48 -1.37
CA GLY A 162 -18.40 -4.10 -1.02
C GLY A 162 -19.85 -3.93 -0.55
N GLN A 163 -20.70 -4.94 -0.76
CA GLN A 163 -22.11 -4.95 -0.35
C GLN A 163 -22.37 -5.68 0.97
N ALA A 164 -21.33 -6.24 1.56
CA ALA A 164 -21.42 -7.01 2.80
C ALA A 164 -21.20 -6.06 4.06
#